data_c224d7d482259c2d4f08ec1d62685028
#
_entry.id   c224d7d482259c2d4f08ec1d62685028
#
_cell.length_a   1.000
_cell.length_b   1.000
_cell.length_c   1.000
_cell.angle_alpha   90.00
_cell.angle_beta   90.00
_cell.angle_gamma   90.00
#
_symmetry.space_group_name_H-M   'P 1'
#
loop_
_entity.id
_entity.type
_entity.pdbx_description
1 polymer ?
#
loop_
_entity_poly.entity_id
_entity_poly.type
_entity_poly.pdbx_seq_one_letter_code
_entity_poly.pdbx_strand_id
1 'polypeptide(L)'
;EISRSMGGRCDQRVVKTWINESAAMHDFVASILENEPYNYVCNLTSGDEAKWPDDTQVSQTKFMFPVQQVDYRAGEKPRNVVFQEYIESLGYGVDFNTGLAKLEKDADGRITGVIAQNTEDGHFIRIHAAKGVLLACGGYAGNPYMMEQLDPLGTSVTTACSYTPADKGYGIRAAIWAGAHLDAEPAPVLFDRGLVAPGVDAGYVDAPSAFGGKAFPGTVGQYNPGSQPFLKVNRHGERFMNESQEYDNASHASFQQPGHVYAMIHDANYFEDVTRFHTIGCSAITRLVPGGMEKKLEQYAEEGLIMKADTIEELADKMGFTGADKDNFVATVARYNELYDKQNDEDFGKPASRLSAIRTAPFYGCWLGASLLCSMQGISITENCQAKDSNNEPIPGLYITGDMSGSFFQNNYPCVMGGTACGRTMTFAIKSIKQMAGLENA
;
A
#
# COMPACT_ATOMS: atom_id res chain seq x y z
N GLU A 1 -15.79 -1.66 9.95
CA GLU A 1 -14.36 -2.00 9.94
C GLU A 1 -13.49 -0.83 9.43
N ILE A 2 -13.75 -0.24 8.23
CA ILE A 2 -12.95 0.90 7.72
C ILE A 2 -12.82 1.98 8.79
N SER A 3 -13.95 2.47 9.31
CA SER A 3 -13.93 3.52 10.33
C SER A 3 -13.16 3.11 11.60
N ARG A 4 -13.24 1.83 11.99
CA ARG A 4 -12.50 1.31 13.14
C ARG A 4 -11.00 1.29 12.87
N SER A 5 -10.56 0.80 11.71
CA SER A 5 -9.15 0.79 11.32
C SER A 5 -8.56 2.19 11.24
N MET A 6 -9.37 3.19 10.87
CA MET A 6 -8.97 4.61 10.85
C MET A 6 -9.11 5.30 12.22
N GLY A 7 -9.43 4.59 13.30
CA GLY A 7 -9.69 5.21 14.61
C GLY A 7 -10.84 6.22 14.59
N GLY A 8 -11.82 6.03 13.71
CA GLY A 8 -12.99 6.90 13.55
C GLY A 8 -12.74 8.18 12.73
N ARG A 9 -11.53 8.39 12.20
CA ARG A 9 -11.11 9.65 11.56
C ARG A 9 -11.49 9.81 10.08
N CYS A 10 -12.02 8.76 9.42
CA CYS A 10 -12.54 8.88 8.07
C CYS A 10 -13.91 9.55 8.02
N ASP A 11 -14.25 10.23 6.92
CA ASP A 11 -15.62 10.67 6.67
C ASP A 11 -16.48 9.48 6.23
N GLN A 12 -17.36 9.03 7.12
CA GLN A 12 -18.19 7.85 6.86
C GLN A 12 -19.21 8.05 5.71
N ARG A 13 -19.53 9.30 5.33
CA ARG A 13 -20.35 9.57 4.14
C ARG A 13 -19.60 9.23 2.87
N VAL A 14 -18.31 9.58 2.81
CA VAL A 14 -17.42 9.21 1.70
C VAL A 14 -17.24 7.69 1.61
N VAL A 15 -17.07 7.02 2.76
CA VAL A 15 -17.02 5.55 2.82
C VAL A 15 -18.32 4.94 2.32
N LYS A 16 -19.49 5.50 2.71
CA LYS A 16 -20.80 5.03 2.25
C LYS A 16 -20.99 5.20 0.74
N THR A 17 -20.47 6.27 0.15
CA THR A 17 -20.48 6.44 -1.32
C THR A 17 -19.75 5.28 -2.00
N TRP A 18 -18.54 4.94 -1.53
CA TRP A 18 -17.83 3.78 -2.09
C TRP A 18 -18.64 2.48 -1.96
N ILE A 19 -19.23 2.21 -0.79
CA ILE A 19 -20.04 1.00 -0.58
C ILE A 19 -21.21 0.93 -1.54
N ASN A 20 -21.90 2.04 -1.75
CA ASN A 20 -23.12 2.08 -2.57
C ASN A 20 -22.82 2.01 -4.08
N GLU A 21 -21.71 2.57 -4.53
CA GLU A 21 -21.43 2.79 -5.95
C GLU A 21 -20.43 1.78 -6.54
N SER A 22 -19.73 1.02 -5.68
CA SER A 22 -18.63 0.14 -6.13
C SER A 22 -19.10 -1.05 -6.98
N ALA A 23 -20.31 -1.58 -6.77
CA ALA A 23 -20.86 -2.63 -7.59
C ALA A 23 -21.11 -2.17 -9.02
N ALA A 24 -21.73 -1.00 -9.19
CA ALA A 24 -21.96 -0.41 -10.51
C ALA A 24 -20.63 -0.08 -11.24
N MET A 25 -19.60 0.34 -10.48
CA MET A 25 -18.27 0.52 -11.02
C MET A 25 -17.71 -0.80 -11.55
N HIS A 26 -17.80 -1.88 -10.76
CA HIS A 26 -17.34 -3.20 -11.19
C HIS A 26 -18.02 -3.64 -12.49
N ASP A 27 -19.35 -3.54 -12.56
CA ASP A 27 -20.11 -3.93 -13.74
C ASP A 27 -19.70 -3.13 -14.98
N PHE A 28 -19.46 -1.83 -14.82
CA PHE A 28 -18.95 -0.99 -15.90
C PHE A 28 -17.54 -1.41 -16.35
N VAL A 29 -16.61 -1.67 -15.43
CA VAL A 29 -15.26 -2.13 -15.75
C VAL A 29 -15.31 -3.51 -16.42
N ALA A 30 -16.10 -4.43 -15.90
CA ALA A 30 -16.32 -5.75 -16.50
C ALA A 30 -16.88 -5.65 -17.91
N SER A 31 -17.83 -4.73 -18.17
CA SER A 31 -18.37 -4.51 -19.51
C SER A 31 -17.35 -4.09 -20.55
N ILE A 32 -16.24 -3.49 -20.13
CA ILE A 32 -15.11 -3.15 -21.01
C ILE A 32 -14.17 -4.34 -21.15
N LEU A 33 -13.78 -4.95 -20.04
CA LEU A 33 -12.66 -5.88 -19.97
C LEU A 33 -13.03 -7.32 -20.31
N GLU A 34 -14.26 -7.76 -19.99
CA GLU A 34 -14.72 -9.14 -20.21
C GLU A 34 -15.23 -9.40 -21.63
N ASN A 35 -15.41 -8.35 -22.43
CA ASN A 35 -15.88 -8.47 -23.81
C ASN A 35 -14.74 -8.48 -24.82
N GLU A 36 -15.04 -9.00 -26.02
CA GLU A 36 -14.10 -8.95 -27.15
C GLU A 36 -13.65 -7.50 -27.44
N PRO A 37 -12.36 -7.29 -27.77
CA PRO A 37 -11.31 -8.31 -27.99
C PRO A 37 -10.51 -8.66 -26.72
N TYR A 38 -10.89 -8.17 -25.56
CA TYR A 38 -10.03 -8.21 -24.36
C TYR A 38 -10.14 -9.51 -23.56
N ASN A 39 -11.36 -9.98 -23.30
CA ASN A 39 -11.65 -11.24 -22.62
C ASN A 39 -10.96 -11.43 -21.25
N TYR A 40 -10.85 -10.36 -20.46
CA TYR A 40 -10.36 -10.44 -19.09
C TYR A 40 -11.44 -11.04 -18.18
N VAL A 41 -11.00 -11.65 -17.08
CA VAL A 41 -11.91 -12.08 -16.01
C VAL A 41 -11.85 -11.09 -14.87
N CYS A 42 -12.98 -10.45 -14.55
CA CYS A 42 -13.11 -9.57 -13.39
C CYS A 42 -13.69 -10.36 -12.21
N ASN A 43 -12.86 -10.67 -11.23
CA ASN A 43 -13.28 -11.42 -10.06
C ASN A 43 -13.74 -10.51 -8.93
N LEU A 44 -14.94 -10.79 -8.40
CA LEU A 44 -15.47 -10.13 -7.20
C LEU A 44 -15.00 -10.76 -5.90
N THR A 45 -14.34 -11.90 -5.97
CA THR A 45 -13.93 -12.63 -4.79
C THR A 45 -12.58 -12.17 -4.30
N SER A 46 -12.49 -11.90 -3.02
CA SER A 46 -11.22 -11.62 -2.34
C SER A 46 -10.32 -12.86 -2.20
N GLY A 47 -10.56 -13.91 -2.95
CA GLY A 47 -9.95 -15.21 -2.71
C GLY A 47 -10.45 -15.80 -1.39
N ASP A 48 -10.27 -17.07 -1.23
CA ASP A 48 -10.57 -17.90 -0.07
C ASP A 48 -11.70 -17.44 0.84
N GLU A 49 -12.81 -18.09 0.69
CA GLU A 49 -13.72 -18.36 1.79
C GLU A 49 -13.02 -19.22 2.86
N ALA A 50 -11.72 -19.02 3.06
CA ALA A 50 -10.96 -19.75 4.03
C ALA A 50 -11.62 -19.59 5.38
N LYS A 51 -12.02 -20.71 5.96
CA LYS A 51 -12.47 -20.76 7.34
C LYS A 51 -11.29 -20.36 8.21
N TRP A 52 -11.27 -19.10 8.60
CA TRP A 52 -10.31 -18.62 9.57
C TRP A 52 -10.55 -19.33 10.89
N PRO A 53 -9.50 -19.70 11.62
CA PRO A 53 -9.64 -20.11 13.00
C PRO A 53 -10.44 -19.07 13.78
N ASP A 54 -11.31 -19.50 14.67
CA ASP A 54 -12.30 -18.64 15.34
C ASP A 54 -11.70 -17.49 16.18
N ASP A 55 -10.43 -17.59 16.50
CA ASP A 55 -9.69 -16.64 17.34
C ASP A 55 -8.97 -15.55 16.54
N THR A 56 -8.93 -15.65 15.22
CA THR A 56 -8.17 -14.73 14.40
C THR A 56 -9.04 -13.73 13.68
N GLN A 57 -8.74 -12.47 13.85
CA GLN A 57 -9.09 -11.37 12.93
C GLN A 57 -10.46 -11.56 12.24
N VAL A 58 -11.48 -11.86 13.02
CA VAL A 58 -12.86 -12.18 12.56
C VAL A 58 -13.39 -11.19 11.52
N SER A 59 -12.92 -9.96 11.57
CA SER A 59 -13.26 -8.93 10.60
C SER A 59 -12.75 -9.22 9.19
N GLN A 60 -11.70 -9.99 9.06
CA GLN A 60 -10.99 -10.18 7.78
C GLN A 60 -11.64 -11.21 6.86
N THR A 61 -12.50 -12.07 7.40
CA THR A 61 -12.98 -13.24 6.67
C THR A 61 -14.40 -13.11 6.14
N LYS A 62 -15.13 -12.11 6.58
CA LYS A 62 -16.56 -12.02 6.31
C LYS A 62 -16.94 -11.03 5.20
N PHE A 63 -15.97 -10.30 4.68
CA PHE A 63 -16.28 -9.24 3.73
C PHE A 63 -15.61 -9.51 2.40
N MET A 64 -16.43 -9.70 1.38
CA MET A 64 -16.02 -9.68 0.00
C MET A 64 -16.20 -8.27 -0.54
N PHE A 65 -15.20 -7.75 -1.23
CA PHE A 65 -15.22 -6.40 -1.76
C PHE A 65 -15.12 -6.43 -3.27
N PRO A 66 -16.03 -5.74 -3.95
CA PRO A 66 -15.99 -5.66 -5.40
C PRO A 66 -14.82 -4.80 -5.80
N VAL A 67 -13.70 -5.35 -6.02
CA VAL A 67 -12.60 -4.58 -6.50
C VAL A 67 -11.51 -5.36 -7.06
N GLN A 68 -11.66 -6.59 -6.92
CA GLN A 68 -10.52 -7.09 -6.56
C GLN A 68 -9.63 -7.48 -7.59
N GLN A 69 -9.84 -8.05 -8.53
CA GLN A 69 -8.78 -8.48 -9.41
C GLN A 69 -9.34 -8.61 -10.81
N VAL A 70 -8.98 -7.67 -11.62
CA VAL A 70 -8.78 -7.95 -13.01
C VAL A 70 -7.61 -8.91 -13.08
N ASP A 71 -7.79 -10.12 -13.57
CA ASP A 71 -6.71 -11.07 -13.71
C ASP A 71 -5.77 -10.61 -14.83
N TYR A 72 -4.68 -9.99 -14.45
CA TYR A 72 -3.62 -9.55 -15.36
C TYR A 72 -2.96 -10.69 -16.16
N ARG A 73 -3.24 -11.93 -15.80
CA ARG A 73 -2.62 -13.11 -16.45
C ARG A 73 -3.46 -13.63 -17.60
N ALA A 74 -4.70 -13.24 -17.68
CA ALA A 74 -5.59 -13.68 -18.76
C ALA A 74 -5.32 -12.97 -20.08
N GLY A 75 -4.67 -11.79 -20.06
CA GLY A 75 -4.37 -10.99 -21.22
C GLY A 75 -2.89 -10.62 -21.32
N GLU A 76 -2.38 -10.51 -22.52
CA GLU A 76 -1.01 -10.06 -22.78
C GLU A 76 -0.83 -8.56 -22.61
N LYS A 77 -1.92 -7.79 -22.47
CA LYS A 77 -1.91 -6.33 -22.36
C LYS A 77 -2.14 -5.86 -20.93
N PRO A 78 -1.39 -4.85 -20.45
CA PRO A 78 -1.72 -4.19 -19.19
C PRO A 78 -3.12 -3.56 -19.24
N ARG A 79 -3.88 -3.65 -18.14
CA ARG A 79 -5.24 -3.09 -18.02
C ARG A 79 -5.35 -1.63 -18.46
N ASN A 80 -4.37 -0.81 -18.12
CA ASN A 80 -4.39 0.62 -18.47
C ASN A 80 -4.26 0.84 -19.98
N VAL A 81 -3.54 -0.04 -20.69
CA VAL A 81 -3.48 -0.02 -22.17
C VAL A 81 -4.85 -0.35 -22.74
N VAL A 82 -5.55 -1.33 -22.18
CA VAL A 82 -6.92 -1.68 -22.59
C VAL A 82 -7.88 -0.50 -22.39
N PHE A 83 -7.80 0.19 -21.27
CA PHE A 83 -8.63 1.39 -21.04
C PHE A 83 -8.30 2.52 -22.01
N GLN A 84 -7.02 2.72 -22.36
CA GLN A 84 -6.62 3.69 -23.38
C GLN A 84 -7.22 3.33 -24.75
N GLU A 85 -7.07 2.08 -25.19
CA GLU A 85 -7.67 1.63 -26.46
C GLU A 85 -9.19 1.78 -26.50
N TYR A 86 -9.85 1.52 -25.35
CA TYR A 86 -11.28 1.74 -25.22
C TYR A 86 -11.66 3.23 -25.37
N ILE A 87 -10.93 4.12 -24.71
CA ILE A 87 -11.12 5.59 -24.84
C ILE A 87 -10.96 6.03 -26.31
N GLU A 88 -9.91 5.55 -26.97
CA GLU A 88 -9.62 5.84 -28.37
C GLU A 88 -10.72 5.31 -29.32
N SER A 89 -11.29 4.15 -29.03
CA SER A 89 -12.41 3.58 -29.80
C SER A 89 -13.68 4.41 -29.73
N LEU A 90 -13.84 5.22 -28.68
CA LEU A 90 -14.95 6.17 -28.53
C LEU A 90 -14.66 7.54 -29.19
N GLY A 91 -13.53 7.69 -29.87
CA GLY A 91 -13.13 8.92 -30.54
C GLY A 91 -12.50 9.98 -29.62
N TYR A 92 -12.08 9.58 -28.43
CA TYR A 92 -11.34 10.42 -27.50
C TYR A 92 -9.86 10.01 -27.46
N GLY A 93 -9.02 10.83 -26.82
CA GLY A 93 -7.59 10.54 -26.69
C GLY A 93 -7.04 10.89 -25.32
N VAL A 94 -5.77 10.51 -25.12
CA VAL A 94 -4.97 10.88 -23.97
C VAL A 94 -3.82 11.77 -24.45
N ASP A 95 -3.74 13.00 -23.94
CA ASP A 95 -2.64 13.92 -24.22
C ASP A 95 -1.45 13.57 -23.31
N PHE A 96 -0.54 12.77 -23.82
CA PHE A 96 0.71 12.45 -23.15
C PHE A 96 1.64 13.65 -23.05
N ASN A 97 2.65 13.56 -22.18
CA ASN A 97 3.64 14.62 -21.94
C ASN A 97 3.03 15.97 -21.55
N THR A 98 1.84 15.92 -20.92
CA THR A 98 1.03 17.09 -20.57
C THR A 98 0.82 17.13 -19.07
N GLY A 99 1.71 17.83 -18.36
CA GLY A 99 1.72 17.92 -16.89
C GLY A 99 0.85 19.06 -16.36
N LEU A 100 0.07 18.82 -15.31
CA LEU A 100 -0.71 19.87 -14.63
C LEU A 100 0.24 20.90 -13.99
N ALA A 101 0.09 22.17 -14.37
CA ALA A 101 0.81 23.28 -13.76
C ALA A 101 -0.06 24.07 -12.78
N LYS A 102 -1.33 24.37 -13.15
CA LYS A 102 -2.21 25.23 -12.34
C LYS A 102 -3.68 24.97 -12.68
N LEU A 103 -4.56 25.13 -11.68
CA LEU A 103 -6.01 25.25 -11.89
C LEU A 103 -6.40 26.71 -12.16
N GLU A 104 -7.39 26.92 -13.01
CA GLU A 104 -7.95 28.25 -13.30
C GLU A 104 -9.33 28.39 -12.66
N LYS A 105 -9.58 29.58 -12.10
CA LYS A 105 -10.85 29.96 -11.48
C LYS A 105 -11.47 31.14 -12.20
N ASP A 106 -12.79 31.17 -12.22
CA ASP A 106 -13.54 32.39 -12.54
C ASP A 106 -13.67 33.35 -11.33
N ALA A 107 -14.41 34.42 -11.51
CA ALA A 107 -14.65 35.45 -10.48
C ALA A 107 -15.44 34.90 -9.27
N ASP A 108 -16.24 33.87 -9.48
CA ASP A 108 -17.08 33.24 -8.43
C ASP A 108 -16.36 32.10 -7.71
N GLY A 109 -15.08 31.86 -8.07
CA GLY A 109 -14.24 30.82 -7.45
C GLY A 109 -14.43 29.41 -8.03
N ARG A 110 -15.24 29.26 -9.07
CA ARG A 110 -15.44 27.99 -9.76
C ARG A 110 -14.21 27.61 -10.56
N ILE A 111 -13.82 26.34 -10.53
CA ILE A 111 -12.77 25.82 -11.42
C ILE A 111 -13.33 25.68 -12.84
N THR A 112 -12.69 26.35 -13.79
CA THR A 112 -13.10 26.46 -15.21
C THR A 112 -12.08 25.92 -16.19
N GLY A 113 -10.95 25.43 -15.71
CA GLY A 113 -9.92 24.86 -16.56
C GLY A 113 -8.61 24.62 -15.85
N VAL A 114 -7.62 24.28 -16.64
CA VAL A 114 -6.25 24.04 -16.21
C VAL A 114 -5.25 24.74 -17.13
N ILE A 115 -4.12 25.13 -16.57
CA ILE A 115 -2.88 25.35 -17.32
C ILE A 115 -2.06 24.08 -17.17
N ALA A 116 -1.71 23.49 -18.29
CA ALA A 116 -0.80 22.36 -18.37
C ALA A 116 0.52 22.81 -19.02
N GLN A 117 1.58 22.04 -18.78
CA GLN A 117 2.88 22.24 -19.42
C GLN A 117 3.24 20.99 -20.21
N ASN A 118 3.60 21.16 -21.47
CA ASN A 118 4.23 20.09 -22.22
C ASN A 118 5.61 19.80 -21.61
N THR A 119 5.87 18.54 -21.27
CA THR A 119 7.10 18.13 -20.56
C THR A 119 8.30 17.93 -21.49
N GLU A 120 8.10 17.94 -22.82
CA GLU A 120 9.16 17.80 -23.81
C GLU A 120 9.81 19.13 -24.15
N ASP A 121 8.99 20.15 -24.46
CA ASP A 121 9.48 21.45 -24.90
C ASP A 121 9.18 22.62 -23.93
N GLY A 122 8.39 22.34 -22.88
CA GLY A 122 8.12 23.29 -21.80
C GLY A 122 7.05 24.35 -22.11
N HIS A 123 6.40 24.34 -23.29
CA HIS A 123 5.34 25.31 -23.55
C HIS A 123 4.09 25.06 -22.69
N PHE A 124 3.32 26.12 -22.43
CA PHE A 124 2.09 26.04 -21.66
C PHE A 124 0.87 25.96 -22.57
N ILE A 125 -0.07 25.11 -22.13
CA ILE A 125 -1.35 24.87 -22.81
C ILE A 125 -2.46 25.25 -21.83
N ARG A 126 -3.43 26.05 -22.29
CA ARG A 126 -4.65 26.32 -21.54
C ARG A 126 -5.76 25.41 -22.03
N ILE A 127 -6.39 24.67 -21.08
CA ILE A 127 -7.47 23.75 -21.36
C ILE A 127 -8.71 24.23 -20.59
N HIS A 128 -9.77 24.61 -21.30
CA HIS A 128 -11.03 25.00 -20.69
C HIS A 128 -11.91 23.80 -20.36
N ALA A 129 -12.53 23.83 -19.20
CA ALA A 129 -13.43 22.78 -18.71
C ALA A 129 -14.85 23.33 -18.52
N ALA A 130 -15.78 22.92 -19.38
CA ALA A 130 -17.16 23.42 -19.36
C ALA A 130 -17.93 22.98 -18.10
N LYS A 131 -17.69 21.78 -17.59
CA LYS A 131 -18.43 21.18 -16.45
C LYS A 131 -17.62 21.12 -15.17
N GLY A 132 -16.32 20.92 -15.26
CA GLY A 132 -15.43 20.80 -14.13
C GLY A 132 -14.13 20.07 -14.48
N VAL A 133 -13.24 19.95 -13.51
CA VAL A 133 -11.96 19.26 -13.59
C VAL A 133 -11.94 18.14 -12.57
N LEU A 134 -11.64 16.93 -13.01
CA LEU A 134 -11.34 15.79 -12.15
C LEU A 134 -9.84 15.60 -12.07
N LEU A 135 -9.27 15.71 -10.87
CA LEU A 135 -7.87 15.42 -10.62
C LEU A 135 -7.70 13.97 -10.14
N ALA A 136 -6.81 13.24 -10.83
CA ALA A 136 -6.42 11.86 -10.51
C ALA A 136 -4.89 11.72 -10.61
N CYS A 137 -4.14 12.69 -10.05
CA CYS A 137 -2.70 12.87 -10.28
C CYS A 137 -1.81 12.05 -9.31
N GLY A 138 -2.37 11.11 -8.54
CA GLY A 138 -1.62 10.35 -7.55
C GLY A 138 -1.32 11.14 -6.27
N GLY A 139 -0.60 10.51 -5.35
CA GLY A 139 -0.18 11.11 -4.08
C GLY A 139 1.16 11.86 -4.17
N TYR A 140 1.97 11.73 -3.10
CA TYR A 140 3.26 12.41 -3.01
C TYR A 140 4.42 11.50 -2.53
N ALA A 141 4.22 10.19 -2.54
CA ALA A 141 5.22 9.23 -2.05
C ALA A 141 6.58 9.36 -2.77
N GLY A 142 6.59 9.79 -4.03
CA GLY A 142 7.79 10.08 -4.82
C GLY A 142 8.42 11.47 -4.56
N ASN A 143 7.96 12.20 -3.55
CA ASN A 143 8.50 13.50 -3.17
C ASN A 143 9.05 13.45 -1.74
N PRO A 144 10.37 13.23 -1.54
CA PRO A 144 10.94 13.04 -0.21
C PRO A 144 10.74 14.24 0.71
N TYR A 145 10.69 15.45 0.17
CA TYR A 145 10.46 16.66 0.98
C TYR A 145 9.03 16.73 1.52
N MET A 146 8.03 16.33 0.71
CA MET A 146 6.65 16.23 1.19
C MET A 146 6.49 15.08 2.18
N MET A 147 7.13 13.94 1.94
CA MET A 147 7.11 12.80 2.85
C MET A 147 7.69 13.16 4.22
N GLU A 148 8.88 13.76 4.29
CA GLU A 148 9.49 14.16 5.56
C GLU A 148 8.65 15.19 6.33
N GLN A 149 7.97 16.08 5.62
CA GLN A 149 7.18 17.14 6.24
C GLN A 149 5.79 16.68 6.66
N LEU A 150 5.14 15.86 5.85
CA LEU A 150 3.74 15.47 6.05
C LEU A 150 3.62 14.13 6.80
N ASP A 151 4.59 13.25 6.63
CA ASP A 151 4.62 11.91 7.24
C ASP A 151 6.02 11.55 7.78
N PRO A 152 6.51 12.27 8.79
CA PRO A 152 7.83 11.98 9.36
C PRO A 152 7.91 10.60 10.02
N LEU A 153 6.82 10.10 10.61
CA LEU A 153 6.78 8.79 11.24
C LEU A 153 6.89 7.67 10.20
N GLY A 154 6.04 7.67 9.18
CA GLY A 154 6.09 6.68 8.11
C GLY A 154 7.42 6.71 7.37
N THR A 155 7.97 7.90 7.14
CA THR A 155 9.31 8.06 6.56
C THR A 155 10.40 7.40 7.42
N SER A 156 10.36 7.57 8.74
CA SER A 156 11.40 7.08 9.65
C SER A 156 11.46 5.55 9.77
N VAL A 157 10.37 4.85 9.52
CA VAL A 157 10.31 3.37 9.57
C VAL A 157 10.47 2.72 8.20
N THR A 158 10.57 3.50 7.14
CA THR A 158 10.65 3.00 5.77
C THR A 158 12.08 2.69 5.37
N THR A 159 12.30 1.50 4.85
CA THR A 159 13.62 1.06 4.35
C THR A 159 13.66 0.97 2.83
N ALA A 160 12.53 0.83 2.17
CA ALA A 160 12.46 0.71 0.71
C ALA A 160 11.16 1.32 0.18
N CYS A 161 11.03 1.41 -1.13
CA CYS A 161 9.82 1.85 -1.78
C CYS A 161 9.48 1.00 -2.99
N SER A 162 8.20 1.02 -3.36
CA SER A 162 7.66 0.34 -4.54
C SER A 162 6.69 1.23 -5.32
N TYR A 163 6.75 2.52 -5.12
CA TYR A 163 5.91 3.53 -5.78
C TYR A 163 6.42 3.89 -7.18
N THR A 164 5.58 4.61 -7.93
CA THR A 164 5.98 5.17 -9.22
C THR A 164 6.73 6.50 -9.07
N PRO A 165 7.73 6.79 -9.92
CA PRO A 165 8.44 8.08 -9.90
C PRO A 165 7.57 9.31 -10.13
N ALA A 166 6.39 9.15 -10.72
CA ALA A 166 5.47 10.22 -11.03
C ALA A 166 4.68 10.74 -9.82
N ASP A 167 4.67 10.02 -8.71
CA ASP A 167 3.86 10.33 -7.51
C ASP A 167 4.47 11.46 -6.68
N LYS A 168 4.52 12.68 -7.24
CA LYS A 168 5.26 13.84 -6.70
C LYS A 168 4.39 14.93 -6.06
N GLY A 169 3.09 14.69 -5.90
CA GLY A 169 2.18 15.64 -5.24
C GLY A 169 1.80 16.87 -6.09
N TYR A 170 2.01 16.86 -7.40
CA TYR A 170 1.68 18.01 -8.25
C TYR A 170 0.20 18.37 -8.21
N GLY A 171 -0.69 17.38 -8.30
CA GLY A 171 -2.13 17.58 -8.22
C GLY A 171 -2.58 18.12 -6.86
N ILE A 172 -2.02 17.59 -5.77
CA ILE A 172 -2.29 18.06 -4.39
C ILE A 172 -1.90 19.52 -4.26
N ARG A 173 -0.70 19.93 -4.70
CA ARG A 173 -0.26 21.32 -4.65
C ARG A 173 -1.16 22.23 -5.47
N ALA A 174 -1.52 21.82 -6.69
CA ALA A 174 -2.41 22.60 -7.55
C ALA A 174 -3.79 22.80 -6.91
N ALA A 175 -4.33 21.77 -6.25
CA ALA A 175 -5.59 21.85 -5.54
C ALA A 175 -5.50 22.79 -4.32
N ILE A 176 -4.42 22.70 -3.51
CA ILE A 176 -4.17 23.60 -2.37
C ILE A 176 -4.05 25.07 -2.85
N TRP A 177 -3.33 25.35 -3.92
CA TRP A 177 -3.26 26.70 -4.49
C TRP A 177 -4.61 27.21 -5.00
N ALA A 178 -5.50 26.29 -5.37
CA ALA A 178 -6.88 26.61 -5.73
C ALA A 178 -7.81 26.77 -4.49
N GLY A 179 -7.28 26.63 -3.26
CA GLY A 179 -8.01 26.83 -2.00
C GLY A 179 -8.55 25.56 -1.37
N ALA A 180 -8.21 24.38 -1.92
CA ALA A 180 -8.55 23.14 -1.28
C ALA A 180 -7.68 22.88 -0.04
N HIS A 181 -8.13 22.05 0.89
CA HIS A 181 -7.32 21.66 2.03
C HIS A 181 -7.00 20.18 2.03
N LEU A 182 -5.81 19.86 2.55
CA LEU A 182 -5.33 18.51 2.75
C LEU A 182 -5.93 17.90 4.02
N ASP A 183 -6.15 16.60 4.06
CA ASP A 183 -6.48 15.89 5.29
C ASP A 183 -5.39 16.12 6.35
N ALA A 184 -5.80 16.20 7.61
CA ALA A 184 -4.91 16.56 8.72
C ALA A 184 -3.85 15.48 9.03
N GLU A 185 -4.17 14.21 8.76
CA GLU A 185 -3.34 13.07 9.12
C GLU A 185 -2.70 12.43 7.89
N PRO A 186 -1.44 12.00 7.97
CA PRO A 186 -0.83 11.20 6.91
C PRO A 186 -1.56 9.87 6.75
N ALA A 187 -1.46 9.29 5.58
CA ALA A 187 -1.97 7.96 5.28
C ALA A 187 -1.04 7.25 4.31
N PRO A 188 0.19 6.92 4.73
CA PRO A 188 1.07 6.11 3.90
C PRO A 188 0.53 4.69 3.82
N VAL A 189 0.73 4.03 2.69
CA VAL A 189 0.53 2.59 2.60
C VAL A 189 1.89 1.93 2.79
N LEU A 190 2.09 1.41 3.98
CA LEU A 190 3.32 0.76 4.40
C LEU A 190 3.13 -0.75 4.47
N PHE A 191 4.03 -1.47 3.85
CA PHE A 191 4.13 -2.92 3.98
C PHE A 191 5.40 -3.28 4.74
N ASP A 192 5.36 -4.25 5.59
CA ASP A 192 6.51 -4.81 6.30
C ASP A 192 7.38 -5.71 5.39
N ARG A 193 7.86 -5.16 4.27
CA ARG A 193 8.48 -5.88 3.13
C ARG A 193 9.75 -5.26 2.57
N GLY A 194 10.25 -4.20 3.20
CA GLY A 194 11.44 -3.50 2.75
C GLY A 194 12.71 -4.20 3.22
N LEU A 195 13.37 -4.99 2.36
CA LEU A 195 14.63 -5.64 2.69
C LEU A 195 15.77 -4.63 2.77
N VAL A 196 16.59 -4.79 3.80
CA VAL A 196 17.88 -4.07 3.96
C VAL A 196 18.99 -5.02 4.37
N ALA A 197 20.22 -4.61 4.11
CA ALA A 197 21.39 -5.33 4.58
C ALA A 197 21.54 -5.24 6.12
N PRO A 198 22.22 -6.17 6.77
CA PRO A 198 22.54 -6.08 8.19
C PRO A 198 23.20 -4.76 8.56
N GLY A 199 22.80 -4.17 9.67
CA GLY A 199 23.37 -2.91 10.18
C GLY A 199 22.82 -1.64 9.55
N VAL A 200 21.95 -1.73 8.54
CA VAL A 200 21.31 -0.56 7.89
C VAL A 200 20.08 -0.11 8.66
N ASP A 201 19.96 1.20 8.90
CA ASP A 201 18.80 1.83 9.54
C ASP A 201 17.72 2.20 8.52
N ALA A 202 16.49 2.36 8.99
CA ALA A 202 15.38 2.91 8.19
C ALA A 202 15.52 4.44 8.05
N GLY A 203 14.70 5.00 7.16
CA GLY A 203 14.68 6.42 6.86
C GLY A 203 15.43 6.76 5.57
N TYR A 204 15.34 8.03 5.15
CA TYR A 204 16.05 8.50 3.98
C TYR A 204 17.56 8.59 4.23
N VAL A 205 18.33 8.25 3.21
CA VAL A 205 19.75 8.49 3.10
C VAL A 205 20.04 9.46 1.96
N ASP A 206 21.11 10.25 2.08
CA ASP A 206 21.58 11.08 0.98
C ASP A 206 22.15 10.17 -0.12
N ALA A 207 21.49 10.16 -1.26
CA ALA A 207 21.90 9.38 -2.41
C ALA A 207 21.41 10.04 -3.69
N PRO A 208 22.17 9.97 -4.80
CA PRO A 208 21.65 10.36 -6.09
C PRO A 208 20.41 9.53 -6.41
N SER A 209 19.27 10.17 -6.57
CA SER A 209 18.03 9.50 -6.90
C SER A 209 17.23 10.32 -7.91
N ALA A 210 16.35 9.65 -8.65
CA ALA A 210 15.37 10.33 -9.51
C ALA A 210 14.42 11.25 -8.71
N PHE A 211 14.50 11.21 -7.37
CA PHE A 211 13.58 11.85 -6.44
C PHE A 211 14.20 13.00 -5.63
N GLY A 212 15.31 13.58 -6.08
CA GLY A 212 15.83 14.80 -5.48
C GLY A 212 16.95 14.62 -4.46
N GLY A 213 17.84 13.66 -4.64
CA GLY A 213 19.05 13.50 -3.82
C GLY A 213 18.83 12.74 -2.50
N LYS A 214 17.63 12.16 -2.29
CA LYS A 214 17.31 11.31 -1.16
C LYS A 214 16.74 9.97 -1.65
N ALA A 215 17.11 8.88 -1.02
CA ALA A 215 16.57 7.55 -1.29
C ALA A 215 16.40 6.77 0.00
N PHE A 216 15.51 5.77 0.00
CA PHE A 216 15.53 4.76 1.05
C PHE A 216 16.71 3.80 0.83
N PRO A 217 17.30 3.25 1.90
CA PRO A 217 18.53 2.47 1.82
C PRO A 217 18.37 1.10 1.17
N GLY A 218 17.15 0.53 1.21
CA GLY A 218 16.86 -0.79 0.65
C GLY A 218 16.49 -0.74 -0.82
N THR A 219 16.86 -1.79 -1.54
CA THR A 219 16.60 -1.92 -2.99
C THR A 219 15.40 -2.82 -3.30
N VAL A 220 14.92 -3.60 -2.34
CA VAL A 220 13.81 -4.54 -2.49
C VAL A 220 12.60 -4.07 -1.67
N GLY A 221 11.64 -3.47 -2.34
CA GLY A 221 10.41 -2.94 -1.72
C GLY A 221 9.23 -3.92 -1.67
N GLN A 222 9.35 -5.11 -2.25
CA GLN A 222 8.24 -6.09 -2.30
C GLN A 222 8.71 -7.50 -1.94
N TYR A 223 9.37 -7.63 -0.81
CA TYR A 223 9.64 -8.95 -0.24
C TYR A 223 8.39 -9.48 0.47
N ASN A 224 7.45 -10.02 -0.30
CA ASN A 224 6.13 -10.47 0.18
C ASN A 224 6.16 -11.40 1.42
N PRO A 225 7.16 -12.30 1.60
CA PRO A 225 7.29 -13.09 2.81
C PRO A 225 7.40 -12.24 4.10
N GLY A 226 7.91 -11.02 4.00
CA GLY A 226 8.03 -10.10 5.14
C GLY A 226 6.72 -9.85 5.88
N SER A 227 5.59 -9.81 5.15
CA SER A 227 4.26 -9.64 5.74
C SER A 227 3.65 -10.93 6.32
N GLN A 228 4.41 -12.01 6.38
CA GLN A 228 3.96 -13.22 7.07
C GLN A 228 4.25 -13.11 8.58
N PRO A 229 3.42 -13.75 9.41
CA PRO A 229 3.56 -13.68 10.86
C PRO A 229 4.68 -14.58 11.41
N PHE A 230 5.83 -14.63 10.74
CA PHE A 230 7.03 -15.27 11.28
C PHE A 230 7.59 -14.48 12.47
N LEU A 231 8.43 -15.11 13.26
CA LEU A 231 9.11 -14.46 14.38
C LEU A 231 9.83 -13.19 13.92
N LYS A 232 9.60 -12.09 14.61
CA LYS A 232 10.29 -10.81 14.40
C LYS A 232 11.01 -10.39 15.67
N VAL A 233 12.29 -10.04 15.55
CA VAL A 233 13.13 -9.58 16.67
C VAL A 233 13.82 -8.25 16.34
N ASN A 234 14.12 -7.48 17.38
CA ASN A 234 14.89 -6.23 17.25
C ASN A 234 16.39 -6.50 17.17
N ARG A 235 17.21 -5.44 17.13
CA ARG A 235 18.68 -5.55 17.10
C ARG A 235 19.32 -6.13 18.36
N HIS A 236 18.56 -6.20 19.45
CA HIS A 236 18.98 -6.87 20.68
C HIS A 236 18.62 -8.36 20.71
N GLY A 237 18.13 -8.90 19.59
CA GLY A 237 17.71 -10.29 19.51
C GLY A 237 16.39 -10.59 20.26
N GLU A 238 15.65 -9.57 20.67
CA GLU A 238 14.46 -9.67 21.49
C GLU A 238 13.18 -9.53 20.64
N ARG A 239 12.21 -10.40 20.91
CA ARG A 239 10.86 -10.26 20.37
C ARG A 239 10.15 -9.07 21.00
N PHE A 240 9.42 -8.26 20.22
CA PHE A 240 8.87 -6.99 20.66
C PHE A 240 7.39 -6.80 20.33
N MET A 241 6.75 -7.72 19.62
CA MET A 241 5.34 -7.59 19.23
C MET A 241 4.67 -8.92 18.96
N ASN A 242 3.34 -8.90 18.85
CA ASN A 242 2.57 -9.95 18.20
C ASN A 242 2.69 -9.76 16.68
N GLU A 243 3.26 -10.71 15.98
CA GLU A 243 3.48 -10.61 14.52
C GLU A 243 2.22 -10.89 13.69
N SER A 244 1.13 -11.32 14.34
CA SER A 244 -0.18 -11.54 13.70
C SER A 244 -0.97 -10.23 13.60
N GLN A 245 -0.34 -9.17 13.14
CA GLN A 245 -0.95 -7.86 12.91
C GLN A 245 -1.09 -7.56 11.41
N GLU A 246 -1.83 -6.51 11.10
CA GLU A 246 -1.83 -5.92 9.77
C GLU A 246 -0.44 -5.35 9.47
N TYR A 247 -0.02 -5.42 8.21
CA TYR A 247 1.32 -5.01 7.80
C TYR A 247 1.65 -3.55 8.12
N ASP A 248 0.66 -2.67 8.09
CA ASP A 248 0.83 -1.27 8.45
C ASP A 248 1.17 -1.12 9.94
N ASN A 249 0.45 -1.83 10.81
CA ASN A 249 0.73 -1.85 12.25
C ASN A 249 2.09 -2.47 12.57
N ALA A 250 2.45 -3.56 11.88
CA ALA A 250 3.76 -4.20 12.03
C ALA A 250 4.89 -3.26 11.61
N SER A 251 4.70 -2.50 10.53
CA SER A 251 5.64 -1.48 10.07
C SER A 251 5.84 -0.38 11.11
N HIS A 252 4.75 0.16 11.66
CA HIS A 252 4.83 1.20 12.69
C HIS A 252 5.40 0.69 14.03
N ALA A 253 5.25 -0.59 14.37
CA ALA A 253 5.83 -1.17 15.59
C ALA A 253 7.36 -1.09 15.60
N SER A 254 8.01 -1.03 14.43
CA SER A 254 9.46 -0.85 14.33
C SER A 254 9.95 0.52 14.78
N PHE A 255 9.08 1.53 14.88
CA PHE A 255 9.46 2.87 15.30
C PHE A 255 10.09 2.92 16.70
N GLN A 256 9.70 2.02 17.59
CA GLN A 256 10.26 1.93 18.94
C GLN A 256 11.53 1.05 19.01
N GLN A 257 11.98 0.51 17.88
CA GLN A 257 13.10 -0.42 17.84
C GLN A 257 14.39 0.28 17.35
N PRO A 258 15.57 -0.19 17.77
CA PRO A 258 16.86 0.38 17.33
C PRO A 258 17.00 0.37 15.80
N GLY A 259 17.27 1.53 15.22
CA GLY A 259 17.39 1.71 13.77
C GLY A 259 16.07 1.61 13.01
N HIS A 260 14.93 1.50 13.73
CA HIS A 260 13.58 1.36 13.18
C HIS A 260 13.43 0.18 12.19
N VAL A 261 14.21 -0.88 12.45
CA VAL A 261 14.22 -2.12 11.68
C VAL A 261 14.06 -3.32 12.60
N TYR A 262 13.74 -4.45 12.03
CA TYR A 262 13.65 -5.74 12.74
C TYR A 262 14.13 -6.87 11.83
N ALA A 263 14.56 -7.96 12.46
CA ALA A 263 14.86 -9.21 11.78
C ALA A 263 13.64 -10.11 11.75
N MET A 264 13.37 -10.75 10.62
CA MET A 264 12.39 -11.83 10.48
C MET A 264 13.10 -13.16 10.34
N ILE A 265 12.64 -14.17 11.06
CA ILE A 265 13.26 -15.49 11.12
C ILE A 265 12.23 -16.58 10.82
N HIS A 266 12.60 -17.54 9.97
CA HIS A 266 11.85 -18.76 9.71
C HIS A 266 12.79 -19.93 9.39
N ASP A 267 12.25 -21.14 9.34
CA ASP A 267 12.98 -22.35 9.00
C ASP A 267 12.60 -22.91 7.61
N ALA A 268 13.07 -24.11 7.30
CA ALA A 268 12.83 -24.75 5.99
C ALA A 268 11.34 -25.07 5.74
N ASN A 269 10.49 -25.11 6.77
CA ASN A 269 9.06 -25.41 6.64
C ASN A 269 8.21 -24.16 6.29
N TYR A 270 8.84 -23.04 5.97
CA TYR A 270 8.19 -21.74 5.76
C TYR A 270 7.01 -21.79 4.79
N PHE A 271 7.04 -22.62 3.76
CA PHE A 271 5.98 -22.68 2.75
C PHE A 271 4.70 -23.34 3.32
N GLU A 272 4.85 -24.39 4.11
CA GLU A 272 3.74 -25.03 4.82
C GLU A 272 3.11 -24.06 5.83
N ASP A 273 3.97 -23.36 6.58
CA ASP A 273 3.52 -22.33 7.53
C ASP A 273 2.77 -21.20 6.85
N VAL A 274 3.28 -20.64 5.75
CA VAL A 274 2.60 -19.59 4.98
C VAL A 274 1.22 -20.06 4.48
N THR A 275 1.12 -21.30 4.04
CA THR A 275 -0.16 -21.89 3.62
C THR A 275 -1.13 -21.98 4.77
N ARG A 276 -0.66 -22.39 5.95
CA ARG A 276 -1.45 -22.51 7.17
C ARG A 276 -1.85 -21.16 7.77
N PHE A 277 -1.02 -20.13 7.65
CA PHE A 277 -1.28 -18.80 8.21
C PHE A 277 -2.49 -18.08 7.58
N HIS A 278 -2.86 -18.43 6.38
CA HIS A 278 -3.96 -17.78 5.65
C HIS A 278 -3.91 -16.26 5.66
N THR A 279 -2.70 -15.70 5.54
CA THR A 279 -2.55 -14.25 5.46
C THR A 279 -3.29 -13.70 4.24
N ILE A 280 -4.05 -12.63 4.43
CA ILE A 280 -4.93 -12.03 3.42
C ILE A 280 -4.31 -10.81 2.75
N GLY A 281 -5.06 -10.19 1.87
CA GLY A 281 -4.63 -9.02 1.11
C GLY A 281 -3.49 -9.38 0.15
N CYS A 282 -2.65 -8.42 -0.16
CA CYS A 282 -1.50 -8.62 -1.04
C CYS A 282 -0.51 -9.67 -0.52
N SER A 283 -0.51 -9.96 0.79
CA SER A 283 0.36 -10.97 1.40
C SER A 283 -0.03 -12.40 1.03
N ALA A 284 -1.27 -12.61 0.58
CA ALA A 284 -1.73 -13.90 0.07
C ALA A 284 -0.92 -14.40 -1.15
N ILE A 285 -0.31 -13.49 -1.91
CA ILE A 285 0.53 -13.82 -3.07
C ILE A 285 1.62 -14.82 -2.69
N THR A 286 2.16 -14.75 -1.47
CA THR A 286 3.22 -15.65 -1.00
C THR A 286 2.80 -17.12 -1.08
N ARG A 287 1.55 -17.45 -0.81
CA ARG A 287 1.01 -18.82 -0.89
C ARG A 287 0.37 -19.17 -2.23
N LEU A 288 -0.03 -18.17 -3.01
CA LEU A 288 -0.75 -18.38 -4.27
C LEU A 288 0.17 -18.61 -5.48
N VAL A 289 1.48 -18.38 -5.33
CA VAL A 289 2.48 -18.55 -6.40
C VAL A 289 3.51 -19.59 -5.97
N PRO A 290 3.24 -20.89 -6.11
CA PRO A 290 4.18 -21.95 -5.78
C PRO A 290 5.50 -21.78 -6.57
N GLY A 291 6.62 -22.04 -5.92
CA GLY A 291 7.96 -21.96 -6.52
C GLY A 291 8.47 -20.53 -6.76
N GLY A 292 7.62 -19.51 -6.53
CA GLY A 292 8.04 -18.12 -6.69
C GLY A 292 8.84 -17.59 -5.51
N MET A 293 8.60 -18.15 -4.33
CA MET A 293 9.28 -17.76 -3.10
C MET A 293 10.69 -18.33 -3.01
N GLU A 294 10.86 -19.60 -3.37
CA GLU A 294 12.15 -20.30 -3.35
C GLU A 294 13.18 -19.59 -4.22
N LYS A 295 12.81 -19.21 -5.44
CA LYS A 295 13.69 -18.46 -6.35
C LYS A 295 14.10 -17.12 -5.77
N LYS A 296 13.20 -16.42 -5.10
CA LYS A 296 13.49 -15.14 -4.46
C LYS A 296 14.37 -15.32 -3.22
N LEU A 297 14.17 -16.36 -2.43
CA LEU A 297 15.04 -16.68 -1.30
C LEU A 297 16.48 -16.95 -1.75
N GLU A 298 16.66 -17.76 -2.80
CA GLU A 298 17.97 -18.03 -3.36
C GLU A 298 18.62 -16.76 -3.92
N GLN A 299 17.91 -16.00 -4.74
CA GLN A 299 18.39 -14.73 -5.29
C GLN A 299 18.85 -13.76 -4.20
N TYR A 300 18.00 -13.51 -3.22
CA TYR A 300 18.32 -12.54 -2.15
C TYR A 300 19.36 -13.07 -1.15
N ALA A 301 19.52 -14.38 -1.06
CA ALA A 301 20.64 -14.97 -0.33
C ALA A 301 21.98 -14.77 -1.04
N GLU A 302 22.01 -14.91 -2.37
CA GLU A 302 23.18 -14.58 -3.19
C GLU A 302 23.52 -13.09 -3.13
N GLU A 303 22.53 -12.23 -3.06
CA GLU A 303 22.68 -10.77 -2.90
C GLU A 303 23.08 -10.36 -1.47
N GLY A 304 23.13 -11.28 -0.50
CA GLY A 304 23.48 -11.01 0.90
C GLY A 304 22.38 -10.28 1.71
N LEU A 305 21.13 -10.29 1.21
CA LEU A 305 19.98 -9.69 1.89
C LEU A 305 19.22 -10.70 2.76
N ILE A 306 19.33 -11.99 2.44
CA ILE A 306 18.79 -13.09 3.26
C ILE A 306 19.93 -13.97 3.70
N MET A 307 20.06 -14.19 5.00
CA MET A 307 21.03 -15.08 5.60
C MET A 307 20.45 -16.49 5.69
N LYS A 308 21.24 -17.47 5.27
CA LYS A 308 20.91 -18.89 5.35
C LYS A 308 21.97 -19.62 6.18
N ALA A 309 21.55 -20.44 7.12
CA ALA A 309 22.44 -21.16 8.03
C ALA A 309 21.88 -22.54 8.42
N ASP A 310 22.77 -23.40 8.89
CA ASP A 310 22.38 -24.75 9.35
C ASP A 310 22.13 -24.81 10.86
N THR A 311 22.56 -23.76 11.60
CA THR A 311 22.28 -23.60 13.04
C THR A 311 21.77 -22.20 13.35
N ILE A 312 21.11 -22.04 14.50
CA ILE A 312 20.60 -20.72 14.96
C ILE A 312 21.76 -19.82 15.34
N GLU A 313 22.82 -20.35 15.93
CA GLU A 313 24.01 -19.61 16.31
C GLU A 313 24.75 -19.08 15.06
N GLU A 314 24.87 -19.89 14.01
CA GLU A 314 25.43 -19.47 12.73
C GLU A 314 24.55 -18.38 12.07
N LEU A 315 23.21 -18.54 12.13
CA LEU A 315 22.30 -17.55 11.62
C LEU A 315 22.48 -16.23 12.35
N ALA A 316 22.61 -16.26 13.68
CA ALA A 316 22.85 -15.07 14.49
C ALA A 316 24.11 -14.33 14.05
N ASP A 317 25.23 -15.06 13.85
CA ASP A 317 26.50 -14.49 13.36
C ASP A 317 26.33 -13.83 11.98
N LYS A 318 25.67 -14.51 11.04
CA LYS A 318 25.43 -13.97 9.69
C LYS A 318 24.53 -12.76 9.68
N MET A 319 23.60 -12.68 10.62
CA MET A 319 22.70 -11.52 10.79
C MET A 319 23.36 -10.35 11.52
N GLY A 320 24.58 -10.53 12.05
CA GLY A 320 25.35 -9.49 12.71
C GLY A 320 25.08 -9.37 14.22
N PHE A 321 24.40 -10.32 14.84
CA PHE A 321 24.27 -10.36 16.30
C PHE A 321 25.57 -10.77 16.95
N THR A 322 25.96 -10.08 18.04
CA THR A 322 27.18 -10.34 18.78
C THR A 322 26.97 -10.24 20.29
N GLY A 323 27.80 -10.89 21.07
CA GLY A 323 27.76 -10.81 22.56
C GLY A 323 26.38 -11.11 23.12
N ALA A 324 25.88 -10.26 24.00
CA ALA A 324 24.57 -10.43 24.64
C ALA A 324 23.41 -10.43 23.66
N ASP A 325 23.48 -9.66 22.58
CA ASP A 325 22.40 -9.63 21.56
C ASP A 325 22.30 -10.98 20.83
N LYS A 326 23.43 -11.68 20.61
CA LYS A 326 23.44 -13.03 20.07
C LYS A 326 22.82 -14.04 21.06
N ASP A 327 23.19 -13.94 22.34
CA ASP A 327 22.64 -14.82 23.37
C ASP A 327 21.13 -14.61 23.50
N ASN A 328 20.66 -13.38 23.46
CA ASN A 328 19.23 -13.04 23.46
C ASN A 328 18.52 -13.63 22.24
N PHE A 329 19.11 -13.49 21.04
CA PHE A 329 18.51 -14.05 19.81
C PHE A 329 18.31 -15.55 19.91
N VAL A 330 19.34 -16.29 20.35
CA VAL A 330 19.25 -17.75 20.51
C VAL A 330 18.17 -18.12 21.56
N ALA A 331 18.17 -17.41 22.70
CA ALA A 331 17.16 -17.61 23.74
C ALA A 331 15.75 -17.28 23.25
N THR A 332 15.58 -16.22 22.46
CA THR A 332 14.27 -15.83 21.88
C THR A 332 13.75 -16.90 20.93
N VAL A 333 14.59 -17.47 20.06
CA VAL A 333 14.18 -18.57 19.17
C VAL A 333 13.79 -19.82 19.99
N ALA A 334 14.55 -20.17 21.02
CA ALA A 334 14.21 -21.25 21.91
C ALA A 334 12.86 -21.03 22.62
N ARG A 335 12.66 -19.84 23.18
CA ARG A 335 11.40 -19.43 23.82
C ARG A 335 10.22 -19.48 22.85
N TYR A 336 10.40 -18.99 21.62
CA TYR A 336 9.35 -19.01 20.61
C TYR A 336 8.93 -20.43 20.22
N ASN A 337 9.87 -21.38 20.17
CA ASN A 337 9.60 -22.79 19.99
C ASN A 337 8.80 -23.41 21.16
N GLU A 338 9.06 -23.00 22.40
CA GLU A 338 8.25 -23.43 23.57
C GLU A 338 6.81 -22.93 23.45
N LEU A 339 6.60 -21.68 23.02
CA LEU A 339 5.26 -21.12 22.82
C LEU A 339 4.51 -21.87 21.71
N TYR A 340 5.22 -22.23 20.64
CA TYR A 340 4.67 -23.09 19.59
C TYR A 340 4.24 -24.46 20.14
N ASP A 341 5.06 -25.12 20.95
CA ASP A 341 4.71 -26.44 21.54
C ASP A 341 3.50 -26.35 22.46
N LYS A 342 3.40 -25.27 23.22
CA LYS A 342 2.24 -25.01 24.08
C LYS A 342 0.98 -24.63 23.29
N GLN A 343 1.11 -24.28 22.02
CA GLN A 343 0.04 -23.68 21.21
C GLN A 343 -0.61 -22.49 21.93
N ASN A 344 0.21 -21.74 22.67
CA ASN A 344 -0.23 -20.59 23.45
C ASN A 344 0.93 -19.58 23.57
N ASP A 345 0.77 -18.40 23.01
CA ASP A 345 1.72 -17.30 23.12
C ASP A 345 1.45 -16.51 24.40
N GLU A 346 2.09 -16.92 25.49
CA GLU A 346 1.99 -16.27 26.80
C GLU A 346 2.65 -14.89 26.82
N ASP A 347 3.54 -14.58 25.84
CA ASP A 347 4.35 -13.38 25.84
C ASP A 347 3.63 -12.20 25.14
N PHE A 348 3.01 -12.43 23.99
CA PHE A 348 2.36 -11.37 23.19
C PHE A 348 0.96 -11.72 22.70
N GLY A 349 0.42 -12.88 23.07
CA GLY A 349 -0.94 -13.28 22.72
C GLY A 349 -1.16 -13.55 21.23
N LYS A 350 -0.13 -13.97 20.50
CA LYS A 350 -0.24 -14.35 19.09
C LYS A 350 -1.11 -15.61 18.97
N PRO A 351 -2.10 -15.63 18.06
CA PRO A 351 -2.95 -16.81 17.89
C PRO A 351 -2.15 -18.07 17.58
N ALA A 352 -2.50 -19.18 18.19
CA ALA A 352 -1.81 -20.47 18.03
C ALA A 352 -1.67 -20.89 16.56
N SER A 353 -2.72 -20.67 15.76
CA SER A 353 -2.73 -20.97 14.32
C SER A 353 -1.70 -20.14 13.52
N ARG A 354 -1.18 -19.08 14.10
CA ARG A 354 -0.21 -18.16 13.49
C ARG A 354 1.21 -18.34 14.07
N LEU A 355 1.41 -19.20 15.05
CA LEU A 355 2.72 -19.62 15.53
C LEU A 355 3.37 -20.56 14.52
N SER A 356 4.69 -20.53 14.40
CA SER A 356 5.51 -21.46 13.62
C SER A 356 6.68 -21.98 14.43
N ALA A 357 7.11 -23.21 14.18
CA ALA A 357 8.35 -23.71 14.75
C ALA A 357 9.57 -23.17 13.97
N ILE A 358 10.71 -23.05 14.63
CA ILE A 358 12.00 -22.71 14.01
C ILE A 358 13.00 -23.80 14.44
N ARG A 359 12.98 -24.96 13.74
CA ARG A 359 13.69 -26.18 14.16
C ARG A 359 14.35 -26.95 13.04
N THR A 360 13.91 -26.75 11.81
CA THR A 360 14.34 -27.52 10.66
C THR A 360 15.26 -26.70 9.77
N ALA A 361 16.53 -27.08 9.73
CA ALA A 361 17.48 -26.43 8.85
C ALA A 361 17.14 -26.65 7.34
N PRO A 362 17.49 -25.74 6.46
CA PRO A 362 18.19 -24.48 6.75
C PRO A 362 17.29 -23.44 7.40
N PHE A 363 17.91 -22.62 8.26
CA PHE A 363 17.28 -21.45 8.86
C PHE A 363 17.52 -20.22 8.01
N TYR A 364 16.54 -19.32 7.97
CA TYR A 364 16.60 -18.09 7.20
C TYR A 364 16.34 -16.89 8.08
N GLY A 365 17.07 -15.82 7.84
CA GLY A 365 16.87 -14.55 8.49
C GLY A 365 17.10 -13.38 7.54
N CYS A 366 16.35 -12.30 7.71
CA CYS A 366 16.55 -11.07 6.94
C CYS A 366 16.19 -9.85 7.79
N TRP A 367 16.79 -8.70 7.46
CA TRP A 367 16.44 -7.42 8.06
C TRP A 367 15.40 -6.70 7.23
N LEU A 368 14.38 -6.17 7.90
CA LEU A 368 13.22 -5.53 7.29
C LEU A 368 12.91 -4.21 7.98
N GLY A 369 12.37 -3.30 7.21
CA GLY A 369 11.57 -2.17 7.65
C GLY A 369 10.34 -2.04 6.76
N ALA A 370 9.65 -0.92 6.84
CA ALA A 370 8.52 -0.66 5.97
C ALA A 370 8.95 -0.49 4.51
N SER A 371 8.10 -0.92 3.60
CA SER A 371 8.14 -0.54 2.19
C SER A 371 6.99 0.41 1.89
N LEU A 372 7.31 1.61 1.45
CA LEU A 372 6.33 2.60 1.03
C LEU A 372 5.77 2.25 -0.35
N LEU A 373 4.47 2.02 -0.44
CA LEU A 373 3.77 1.78 -1.70
C LEU A 373 3.26 3.08 -2.31
N CYS A 374 2.49 3.85 -1.55
CA CYS A 374 1.94 5.15 -1.95
C CYS A 374 1.55 5.96 -0.71
N SER A 375 1.25 7.24 -0.91
CA SER A 375 0.64 8.10 0.09
C SER A 375 -0.84 8.34 -0.25
N MET A 376 -1.72 8.17 0.72
CA MET A 376 -3.17 8.35 0.55
C MET A 376 -3.73 9.51 1.38
N GLN A 377 -2.87 10.29 2.02
CA GLN A 377 -3.25 11.60 2.52
C GLN A 377 -3.55 12.50 1.33
N GLY A 378 -4.80 12.86 1.17
CA GLY A 378 -5.27 13.59 0.00
C GLY A 378 -6.03 14.86 0.36
N ILE A 379 -6.51 15.52 -0.69
CA ILE A 379 -7.42 16.64 -0.56
C ILE A 379 -8.73 16.14 0.04
N SER A 380 -9.19 16.78 1.10
CA SER A 380 -10.48 16.48 1.71
C SER A 380 -11.61 16.63 0.71
N ILE A 381 -12.51 15.65 0.66
CA ILE A 381 -13.61 15.59 -0.31
C ILE A 381 -14.98 15.45 0.37
N THR A 382 -16.03 15.82 -0.36
CA THR A 382 -17.41 15.51 -0.01
C THR A 382 -17.77 14.08 -0.45
N GLU A 383 -18.95 13.58 -0.03
CA GLU A 383 -19.55 12.34 -0.52
C GLU A 383 -19.79 12.32 -2.05
N ASN A 384 -19.78 13.49 -2.69
CA ASN A 384 -19.87 13.65 -4.15
C ASN A 384 -18.49 13.82 -4.81
N CYS A 385 -17.41 13.52 -4.09
CA CYS A 385 -16.02 13.61 -4.57
C CYS A 385 -15.55 15.03 -4.95
N GLN A 386 -16.27 16.09 -4.52
CA GLN A 386 -15.81 17.45 -4.69
C GLN A 386 -14.75 17.80 -3.66
N ALA A 387 -13.70 18.52 -4.08
CA ALA A 387 -12.71 19.07 -3.16
C ALA A 387 -13.37 20.04 -2.18
N LYS A 388 -12.94 20.03 -0.91
CA LYS A 388 -13.39 20.97 0.11
C LYS A 388 -12.33 22.07 0.36
N ASP A 389 -12.80 23.27 0.65
CA ASP A 389 -11.98 24.37 1.13
C ASP A 389 -11.72 24.28 2.65
N SER A 390 -11.00 25.24 3.21
CA SER A 390 -10.69 25.31 4.64
C SER A 390 -11.90 25.48 5.57
N ASN A 391 -13.07 25.84 5.02
CA ASN A 391 -14.34 25.92 5.73
C ASN A 391 -15.17 24.63 5.62
N ASN A 392 -14.61 23.58 4.98
CA ASN A 392 -15.29 22.35 4.60
C ASN A 392 -16.39 22.51 3.54
N GLU A 393 -16.43 23.63 2.82
CA GLU A 393 -17.37 23.87 1.74
C GLU A 393 -16.83 23.32 0.41
N PRO A 394 -17.70 22.78 -0.47
CA PRO A 394 -17.26 22.25 -1.76
C PRO A 394 -16.76 23.35 -2.68
N ILE A 395 -15.61 23.14 -3.32
CA ILE A 395 -15.09 24.03 -4.37
C ILE A 395 -15.82 23.70 -5.67
N PRO A 396 -16.59 24.65 -6.24
CA PRO A 396 -17.35 24.39 -7.44
C PRO A 396 -16.46 24.01 -8.63
N GLY A 397 -16.82 22.92 -9.33
CA GLY A 397 -16.10 22.45 -10.52
C GLY A 397 -14.78 21.71 -10.26
N LEU A 398 -14.41 21.43 -8.99
CA LEU A 398 -13.22 20.66 -8.67
C LEU A 398 -13.60 19.32 -8.02
N TYR A 399 -13.17 18.23 -8.65
CA TYR A 399 -13.40 16.85 -8.20
C TYR A 399 -12.06 16.13 -8.05
N ILE A 400 -11.99 15.20 -7.12
CA ILE A 400 -10.76 14.51 -6.76
C ILE A 400 -11.00 13.01 -6.67
N THR A 401 -10.09 12.22 -7.26
CA THR A 401 -10.07 10.76 -7.09
C THR A 401 -8.62 10.23 -6.99
N GLY A 402 -8.48 8.94 -6.74
CA GLY A 402 -7.18 8.29 -6.62
C GLY A 402 -6.48 8.58 -5.29
N ASP A 403 -5.19 8.37 -5.24
CA ASP A 403 -4.39 8.51 -4.02
C ASP A 403 -4.34 9.94 -3.49
N MET A 404 -4.61 10.92 -4.34
CA MET A 404 -4.74 12.32 -3.92
C MET A 404 -6.11 12.67 -3.34
N SER A 405 -7.10 11.76 -3.28
CA SER A 405 -8.38 12.00 -2.62
C SER A 405 -8.33 11.58 -1.16
N GLY A 406 -8.62 12.51 -0.28
CA GLY A 406 -8.66 12.34 1.17
C GLY A 406 -10.01 11.84 1.69
N SER A 407 -10.22 12.07 2.98
CA SER A 407 -11.46 11.77 3.74
C SER A 407 -11.79 10.29 3.91
N PHE A 408 -11.10 9.39 3.23
CA PHE A 408 -11.35 7.95 3.25
C PHE A 408 -10.34 7.18 4.09
N PHE A 409 -9.04 7.32 3.81
CA PHE A 409 -7.96 6.72 4.60
C PHE A 409 -7.30 7.78 5.45
N GLN A 410 -7.09 7.45 6.72
CA GLN A 410 -6.35 8.31 7.63
C GLN A 410 -5.54 7.45 8.59
N ASN A 411 -4.25 7.69 8.65
CA ASN A 411 -3.28 7.05 9.53
C ASN A 411 -3.13 5.52 9.39
N ASN A 412 -3.90 4.87 8.53
CA ASN A 412 -3.83 3.43 8.30
C ASN A 412 -4.45 3.06 6.95
N TYR A 413 -3.98 1.97 6.36
CA TYR A 413 -4.59 1.32 5.21
C TYR A 413 -5.05 -0.09 5.62
N PRO A 414 -6.36 -0.35 5.74
CA PRO A 414 -6.87 -1.63 6.23
C PRO A 414 -6.63 -2.74 5.21
N CYS A 415 -5.76 -3.69 5.55
CA CYS A 415 -5.46 -4.83 4.67
C CYS A 415 -6.60 -5.83 4.53
N VAL A 416 -7.59 -5.76 5.42
CA VAL A 416 -8.80 -6.61 5.40
C VAL A 416 -9.65 -6.44 4.15
N MET A 417 -9.44 -5.36 3.41
CA MET A 417 -10.19 -5.02 2.21
C MET A 417 -9.23 -4.88 1.03
N GLY A 418 -8.71 -5.99 0.56
CA GLY A 418 -7.82 -6.00 -0.60
C GLY A 418 -8.41 -5.24 -1.79
N GLY A 419 -7.60 -4.46 -2.51
CA GLY A 419 -7.99 -3.72 -3.69
C GLY A 419 -8.79 -2.42 -3.46
N THR A 420 -9.09 -2.05 -2.21
CA THR A 420 -9.91 -0.87 -1.89
C THR A 420 -9.36 0.43 -2.49
N ALA A 421 -8.05 0.64 -2.50
CA ALA A 421 -7.43 1.82 -3.11
C ALA A 421 -7.81 1.95 -4.58
N CYS A 422 -7.60 0.91 -5.36
CA CYS A 422 -7.89 0.89 -6.79
C CYS A 422 -9.40 1.03 -7.07
N GLY A 423 -10.23 0.27 -6.34
CA GLY A 423 -11.68 0.31 -6.53
C GLY A 423 -12.30 1.63 -6.10
N ARG A 424 -11.83 2.21 -5.02
CA ARG A 424 -12.24 3.55 -4.63
C ARG A 424 -11.90 4.56 -5.72
N THR A 425 -10.69 4.49 -6.29
CA THR A 425 -10.26 5.37 -7.38
C THR A 425 -11.23 5.33 -8.55
N MET A 426 -11.57 4.14 -9.04
CA MET A 426 -12.49 3.97 -10.17
C MET A 426 -13.92 4.36 -9.80
N THR A 427 -14.39 3.99 -8.60
CA THR A 427 -15.74 4.34 -8.12
C THR A 427 -15.92 5.86 -8.04
N PHE A 428 -14.94 6.56 -7.44
CA PHE A 428 -15.02 8.01 -7.29
C PHE A 428 -14.84 8.75 -8.61
N ALA A 429 -14.07 8.20 -9.56
CA ALA A 429 -14.00 8.76 -10.90
C ALA A 429 -15.37 8.72 -11.59
N ILE A 430 -16.05 7.58 -11.59
CA ILE A 430 -17.38 7.45 -12.17
C ILE A 430 -18.38 8.36 -11.45
N LYS A 431 -18.36 8.40 -10.11
CA LYS A 431 -19.24 9.29 -9.33
C LYS A 431 -19.01 10.75 -9.69
N SER A 432 -17.77 11.19 -9.78
CA SER A 432 -17.42 12.56 -10.16
C SER A 432 -17.94 12.94 -11.55
N ILE A 433 -17.80 12.04 -12.52
CA ILE A 433 -18.28 12.29 -13.89
C ILE A 433 -19.81 12.34 -13.94
N LYS A 434 -20.51 11.45 -13.24
CA LYS A 434 -21.98 11.49 -13.11
C LYS A 434 -22.45 12.83 -12.51
N GLN A 435 -21.78 13.28 -11.46
CA GLN A 435 -22.04 14.59 -10.83
C GLN A 435 -21.85 15.76 -11.83
N MET A 436 -20.70 15.82 -12.49
CA MET A 436 -20.40 16.86 -13.49
C MET A 436 -21.40 16.84 -14.66
N ALA A 437 -21.89 15.67 -15.03
CA ALA A 437 -22.84 15.49 -16.12
C ALA A 437 -24.31 15.74 -15.73
N GLY A 438 -24.61 15.85 -14.43
CA GLY A 438 -25.99 15.93 -13.92
C GLY A 438 -26.76 14.61 -14.03
N LEU A 439 -26.06 13.46 -13.98
CA LEU A 439 -26.61 12.13 -14.14
C LEU A 439 -26.74 11.37 -12.81
N GLU A 440 -26.92 12.06 -11.71
CA GLU A 440 -26.91 11.46 -10.37
C GLU A 440 -28.08 10.49 -10.11
N ASN A 441 -29.14 10.63 -10.86
CA ASN A 441 -30.39 9.84 -10.73
C ASN A 441 -30.65 8.95 -11.95
N ALA A 442 -29.65 8.72 -12.79
CA ALA A 442 -29.78 7.89 -13.99
C ALA A 442 -29.18 6.48 -13.77
#